data_bb458a347871022b4b7cb24662b8a6f7
#
_entry.id   bb458a347871022b4b7cb24662b8a6f7
#
_cell.length_a   1.000
_cell.length_b   1.000
_cell.length_c   1.000
_cell.angle_alpha   90.00
_cell.angle_beta   90.00
_cell.angle_gamma   90.00
#
_symmetry.space_group_name_H-M   'P 1'
#
loop_
_entity.id
_entity.type
_entity.pdbx_description
1 polymer ?
#
loop_
_entity_poly.entity_id
_entity_poly.type
_entity_poly.pdbx_seq_one_letter_code
_entity_poly.pdbx_strand_id
1 'polypeptide(L)'
;GPGLLDEGASLIGSYDSPETTESFPFSTVETTNSSLNATIKDPLGGHAVWQVVLIAFLTGIIALVTIIGNILVIVSFKVNKQLKTVNNYFLLSLACADLIIGVISMNLFTTYIIMGHWALGNLACDLWLSIDYVASNASVMNLLVISFDRYFSITRPLTYRAKRTTKRAGVMIGLAWIISFVLWAPAILFWQYFVGKRTVPPDECFIQFLS
;
A
#
# COMPACT_ATOMS: atom_id res chain seq x y z
N GLY A 1 25.52 -58.27 -47.72
CA GLY A 1 26.48 -58.33 -48.80
C GLY A 1 26.90 -56.92 -49.18
N PRO A 2 28.07 -56.82 -49.67
CA PRO A 2 29.11 -55.90 -49.24
C PRO A 2 29.41 -54.84 -50.37
N GLY A 3 30.39 -53.98 -50.10
CA GLY A 3 31.15 -53.28 -51.10
C GLY A 3 31.32 -51.78 -50.79
N LEU A 4 32.37 -51.41 -50.22
CA LEU A 4 33.73 -51.21 -50.72
C LEU A 4 33.96 -49.99 -51.55
N LEU A 5 34.81 -49.15 -50.96
CA LEU A 5 35.93 -48.37 -51.54
C LEU A 5 35.56 -47.24 -52.50
N ASP A 6 36.23 -46.15 -52.58
CA ASP A 6 37.64 -45.85 -52.52
C ASP A 6 37.91 -44.33 -52.57
N GLU A 7 38.88 -43.92 -51.85
CA GLU A 7 39.99 -43.02 -52.13
C GLU A 7 39.85 -41.88 -53.14
N GLY A 8 40.46 -40.83 -52.75
CA GLY A 8 40.92 -39.80 -53.68
C GLY A 8 41.43 -38.52 -52.98
N ALA A 9 42.64 -38.64 -52.50
CA ALA A 9 43.47 -37.55 -52.06
C ALA A 9 43.87 -36.64 -53.22
N SER A 10 44.09 -35.37 -53.02
CA SER A 10 45.15 -34.49 -53.56
C SER A 10 44.89 -33.06 -53.14
N LEU A 11 45.59 -32.51 -52.25
CA LEU A 11 46.86 -31.82 -52.24
C LEU A 11 46.92 -30.57 -53.16
N ILE A 12 47.46 -29.52 -52.53
CA ILE A 12 48.12 -28.30 -53.03
C ILE A 12 47.16 -27.09 -53.04
N GLY A 13 47.21 -26.14 -52.15
CA GLY A 13 48.38 -25.34 -51.77
C GLY A 13 48.36 -24.01 -52.50
N SER A 14 48.07 -22.97 -51.78
CA SER A 14 48.73 -21.70 -52.07
C SER A 14 48.39 -20.67 -50.99
N TYR A 15 49.40 -20.28 -50.35
CA TYR A 15 49.67 -19.03 -49.65
C TYR A 15 48.89 -17.81 -50.19
N ASP A 16 48.29 -17.06 -49.26
CA ASP A 16 48.67 -15.67 -49.05
C ASP A 16 48.11 -15.16 -47.68
N SER A 17 49.01 -14.65 -46.90
CA SER A 17 48.78 -13.81 -45.72
C SER A 17 48.88 -12.33 -46.16
N PRO A 18 48.74 -11.38 -45.28
CA PRO A 18 47.72 -11.02 -44.31
C PRO A 18 47.24 -9.58 -44.50
N GLU A 19 46.07 -9.26 -44.10
CA GLU A 19 45.81 -7.88 -43.73
C GLU A 19 45.02 -7.87 -42.41
N THR A 20 45.72 -7.51 -41.39
CA THR A 20 45.22 -7.04 -40.12
C THR A 20 44.44 -5.76 -40.31
N THR A 21 43.15 -5.88 -40.17
CA THR A 21 42.33 -4.73 -39.71
C THR A 21 41.69 -5.13 -38.39
N GLU A 22 42.35 -4.73 -37.35
CA GLU A 22 41.76 -4.63 -36.04
C GLU A 22 40.53 -3.71 -36.13
N SER A 23 39.36 -4.29 -36.21
CA SER A 23 38.15 -3.57 -35.89
C SER A 23 37.93 -3.74 -34.37
N PHE A 24 38.29 -2.73 -33.62
CA PHE A 24 37.91 -2.58 -32.24
C PHE A 24 36.40 -2.73 -32.12
N PRO A 25 35.89 -3.61 -31.25
CA PRO A 25 34.45 -3.71 -31.03
C PRO A 25 33.98 -2.51 -30.21
N PHE A 26 33.28 -1.61 -30.86
CA PHE A 26 32.56 -0.48 -30.26
C PHE A 26 31.24 -0.96 -29.62
N SER A 27 31.22 -2.11 -28.99
CA SER A 27 30.00 -2.66 -28.38
C SER A 27 30.00 -2.77 -26.86
N THR A 28 31.11 -2.32 -26.20
CA THR A 28 31.21 -2.43 -24.75
C THR A 28 30.76 -1.19 -23.98
N VAL A 29 30.48 -0.07 -24.65
CA VAL A 29 30.05 1.17 -23.98
C VAL A 29 28.54 1.26 -23.79
N GLU A 30 27.75 0.64 -24.68
CA GLU A 30 26.28 0.66 -24.54
C GLU A 30 25.78 -0.29 -23.44
N THR A 31 26.47 -1.40 -23.21
CA THR A 31 26.06 -2.37 -22.16
C THR A 31 26.33 -1.85 -20.76
N THR A 32 27.36 -1.06 -20.58
CA THR A 32 27.66 -0.45 -19.27
C THR A 32 26.73 0.72 -18.94
N ASN A 33 26.30 1.48 -19.95
CA ASN A 33 25.35 2.59 -19.73
C ASN A 33 23.93 2.08 -19.46
N SER A 34 23.50 0.99 -20.11
CA SER A 34 22.18 0.42 -19.83
C SER A 34 22.12 -0.28 -18.47
N SER A 35 23.18 -0.93 -18.04
CA SER A 35 23.24 -1.54 -16.71
C SER A 35 23.37 -0.49 -15.60
N LEU A 36 24.09 0.59 -15.87
CA LEU A 36 24.20 1.71 -14.92
C LEU A 36 22.86 2.45 -14.77
N ASN A 37 22.17 2.67 -15.88
CA ASN A 37 20.85 3.27 -15.87
C ASN A 37 19.79 2.37 -15.21
N ALA A 38 19.89 1.05 -15.37
CA ALA A 38 19.02 0.08 -14.71
C ALA A 38 19.23 0.08 -13.20
N THR A 39 20.50 0.15 -12.75
CA THR A 39 20.83 0.19 -11.31
C THR A 39 20.40 1.50 -10.65
N ILE A 40 20.42 2.63 -11.38
CA ILE A 40 19.97 3.92 -10.86
C ILE A 40 18.45 3.99 -10.81
N LYS A 41 17.72 3.31 -11.71
CA LYS A 41 16.26 3.29 -11.72
C LYS A 41 15.65 2.39 -10.65
N ASP A 42 16.31 1.29 -10.26
CA ASP A 42 15.80 0.33 -9.29
C ASP A 42 15.44 0.93 -7.93
N PRO A 43 16.25 1.81 -7.29
CA PRO A 43 15.89 2.42 -6.01
C PRO A 43 14.67 3.33 -6.07
N LEU A 44 14.34 3.86 -7.25
CA LEU A 44 13.21 4.76 -7.45
C LEU A 44 11.97 4.07 -8.06
N GLY A 45 11.97 2.73 -8.13
CA GLY A 45 10.83 1.97 -8.65
C GLY A 45 10.46 2.27 -10.10
N GLY A 46 11.44 2.69 -10.93
CA GLY A 46 11.21 3.07 -12.32
C GLY A 46 10.64 4.47 -12.52
N HIS A 47 10.44 5.25 -11.44
CA HIS A 47 9.97 6.63 -11.52
C HIS A 47 11.12 7.60 -11.82
N ALA A 48 10.85 8.65 -12.58
CA ALA A 48 11.77 9.77 -12.72
C ALA A 48 11.86 10.55 -11.39
N VAL A 49 12.99 11.26 -11.16
CA VAL A 49 13.19 12.02 -9.92
C VAL A 49 12.07 13.04 -9.67
N TRP A 50 11.62 13.74 -10.71
CA TRP A 50 10.51 14.71 -10.58
C TRP A 50 9.19 14.05 -10.20
N GLN A 51 8.91 12.82 -10.66
CA GLN A 51 7.73 12.05 -10.29
C GLN A 51 7.76 11.66 -8.81
N VAL A 52 8.90 11.20 -8.31
CA VAL A 52 9.10 10.88 -6.89
C VAL A 52 8.90 12.11 -6.01
N VAL A 53 9.49 13.23 -6.38
CA VAL A 53 9.32 14.50 -5.66
C VAL A 53 7.88 14.96 -5.65
N LEU A 54 7.19 14.87 -6.79
CA LEU A 54 5.79 15.26 -6.90
C LEU A 54 4.88 14.36 -6.05
N ILE A 55 5.05 13.05 -6.11
CA ILE A 55 4.29 12.09 -5.32
C ILE A 55 4.53 12.32 -3.84
N ALA A 56 5.79 12.45 -3.40
CA ALA A 56 6.15 12.70 -2.02
C ALA A 56 5.59 14.03 -1.50
N PHE A 57 5.64 15.07 -2.31
CA PHE A 57 5.12 16.39 -1.97
C PHE A 57 3.59 16.38 -1.80
N LEU A 58 2.85 15.84 -2.76
CA LEU A 58 1.39 15.80 -2.73
C LEU A 58 0.88 14.90 -1.59
N THR A 59 1.41 13.70 -1.46
CA THR A 59 1.06 12.78 -0.37
C THR A 59 1.47 13.33 0.99
N GLY A 60 2.61 13.98 1.09
CA GLY A 60 3.07 14.63 2.30
C GLY A 60 2.13 15.74 2.77
N ILE A 61 1.66 16.58 1.84
CA ILE A 61 0.69 17.65 2.15
C ILE A 61 -0.64 17.03 2.60
N ILE A 62 -1.17 16.05 1.89
CA ILE A 62 -2.43 15.40 2.22
C ILE A 62 -2.33 14.73 3.59
N ALA A 63 -1.25 14.01 3.87
CA ALA A 63 -1.01 13.38 5.16
C ALA A 63 -0.92 14.43 6.28
N LEU A 64 -0.20 15.53 6.05
CA LEU A 64 -0.03 16.60 7.02
C LEU A 64 -1.38 17.27 7.37
N VAL A 65 -2.18 17.61 6.36
CA VAL A 65 -3.51 18.17 6.54
C VAL A 65 -4.42 17.21 7.31
N THR A 66 -4.39 15.93 6.96
CA THR A 66 -5.16 14.88 7.64
C THR A 66 -4.74 14.76 9.11
N ILE A 67 -3.46 14.72 9.39
CA ILE A 67 -2.92 14.61 10.76
C ILE A 67 -3.29 15.84 11.58
N ILE A 68 -3.02 17.04 11.08
CA ILE A 68 -3.30 18.29 11.79
C ILE A 68 -4.79 18.46 12.05
N GLY A 69 -5.62 18.25 11.03
CA GLY A 69 -7.08 18.38 11.15
C GLY A 69 -7.67 17.43 12.20
N ASN A 70 -7.25 16.20 12.19
CA ASN A 70 -7.75 15.18 13.12
C ASN A 70 -7.21 15.38 14.56
N ILE A 71 -5.96 15.80 14.70
CA ILE A 71 -5.38 16.17 16.00
C ILE A 71 -6.16 17.37 16.59
N LEU A 72 -6.49 18.38 15.78
CA LEU A 72 -7.26 19.52 16.24
C LEU A 72 -8.65 19.11 16.75
N VAL A 73 -9.31 18.18 16.06
CA VAL A 73 -10.61 17.64 16.50
C VAL A 73 -10.47 16.94 17.85
N ILE A 74 -9.47 16.08 18.01
CA ILE A 74 -9.23 15.31 19.23
C ILE A 74 -8.89 16.24 20.41
N VAL A 75 -8.00 17.21 20.19
CA VAL A 75 -7.61 18.18 21.22
C VAL A 75 -8.78 19.08 21.61
N SER A 76 -9.54 19.58 20.65
CA SER A 76 -10.73 20.40 20.91
C SER A 76 -11.77 19.65 21.74
N PHE A 77 -12.01 18.39 21.43
CA PHE A 77 -12.93 17.55 22.20
C PHE A 77 -12.43 17.34 23.65
N LYS A 78 -11.13 17.14 23.84
CA LYS A 78 -10.55 16.92 25.17
C LYS A 78 -10.55 18.19 26.02
N VAL A 79 -10.23 19.34 25.42
CA VAL A 79 -10.09 20.62 26.13
C VAL A 79 -11.44 21.24 26.45
N ASN A 80 -12.40 21.20 25.52
CA ASN A 80 -13.71 21.83 25.68
C ASN A 80 -14.76 20.81 26.10
N LYS A 81 -15.21 20.87 27.37
CA LYS A 81 -16.23 19.97 27.91
C LYS A 81 -17.61 20.13 27.24
N GLN A 82 -17.89 21.29 26.66
CA GLN A 82 -19.17 21.56 25.97
C GLN A 82 -19.26 20.75 24.64
N LEU A 83 -18.15 20.31 24.08
CA LEU A 83 -18.10 19.49 22.87
C LEU A 83 -18.42 18.01 23.14
N LYS A 84 -18.56 17.57 24.39
CA LYS A 84 -18.86 16.18 24.74
C LYS A 84 -20.34 15.83 24.54
N THR A 85 -20.81 16.02 23.32
CA THR A 85 -22.14 15.62 22.87
C THR A 85 -22.09 14.33 22.07
N VAL A 86 -23.24 13.67 21.90
CA VAL A 86 -23.33 12.40 21.15
C VAL A 86 -22.76 12.55 19.73
N ASN A 87 -23.09 13.64 19.03
CA ASN A 87 -22.57 13.90 17.69
C ASN A 87 -21.04 13.98 17.66
N ASN A 88 -20.47 14.64 18.65
CA ASN A 88 -19.03 14.86 18.71
C ASN A 88 -18.27 13.59 19.10
N TYR A 89 -18.89 12.65 19.81
CA TYR A 89 -18.30 11.33 20.03
C TYR A 89 -18.10 10.55 18.73
N PHE A 90 -19.07 10.59 17.82
CA PHE A 90 -18.94 10.00 16.50
C PHE A 90 -17.84 10.67 15.68
N LEU A 91 -17.76 11.99 15.73
CA LEU A 91 -16.70 12.75 15.06
C LEU A 91 -15.32 12.46 15.66
N LEU A 92 -15.23 12.26 16.97
CA LEU A 92 -13.98 11.86 17.63
C LEU A 92 -13.50 10.50 17.14
N SER A 93 -14.40 9.52 17.06
CA SER A 93 -14.07 8.19 16.54
C SER A 93 -13.62 8.26 15.08
N LEU A 94 -14.31 9.04 14.25
CA LEU A 94 -13.92 9.26 12.85
C LEU A 94 -12.54 9.91 12.76
N ALA A 95 -12.25 10.91 13.59
CA ALA A 95 -10.95 11.57 13.65
C ALA A 95 -9.83 10.60 14.05
N CYS A 96 -10.09 9.71 14.99
CA CYS A 96 -9.12 8.67 15.39
C CYS A 96 -8.80 7.71 14.22
N ALA A 97 -9.83 7.25 13.51
CA ALA A 97 -9.65 6.40 12.33
C ALA A 97 -8.84 7.10 11.24
N ASP A 98 -9.18 8.33 10.94
CA ASP A 98 -8.52 9.12 9.91
C ASP A 98 -7.08 9.49 10.30
N LEU A 99 -6.81 9.71 11.58
CA LEU A 99 -5.46 9.93 12.10
C LEU A 99 -4.58 8.69 11.92
N ILE A 100 -5.09 7.50 12.20
CA ILE A 100 -4.39 6.24 11.97
C ILE A 100 -4.04 6.11 10.49
N ILE A 101 -4.99 6.37 9.60
CA ILE A 101 -4.78 6.33 8.15
C ILE A 101 -3.69 7.35 7.74
N GLY A 102 -3.78 8.59 8.20
CA GLY A 102 -2.84 9.64 7.86
C GLY A 102 -1.42 9.38 8.34
N VAL A 103 -1.26 8.86 9.56
CA VAL A 103 0.07 8.61 10.14
C VAL A 103 0.72 7.34 9.62
N ILE A 104 -0.03 6.25 9.54
CA ILE A 104 0.52 4.92 9.26
C ILE A 104 0.32 4.53 7.80
N SER A 105 -0.93 4.45 7.36
CA SER A 105 -1.27 3.86 6.06
C SER A 105 -0.77 4.69 4.90
N MET A 106 -0.95 6.00 4.92
CA MET A 106 -0.54 6.88 3.82
C MET A 106 0.97 6.91 3.66
N ASN A 107 1.73 6.94 4.76
CA ASN A 107 3.19 6.97 4.71
C ASN A 107 3.76 5.67 4.14
N LEU A 108 3.26 4.53 4.60
CA LEU A 108 3.71 3.22 4.11
C LEU A 108 3.29 2.98 2.66
N PHE A 109 2.09 3.39 2.28
CA PHE A 109 1.59 3.28 0.91
C PHE A 109 2.41 4.14 -0.05
N THR A 110 2.74 5.38 0.33
CA THR A 110 3.59 6.26 -0.47
C THR A 110 5.00 5.66 -0.64
N THR A 111 5.57 5.13 0.42
CA THR A 111 6.88 4.46 0.37
C THR A 111 6.83 3.25 -0.57
N TYR A 112 5.79 2.44 -0.50
CA TYR A 112 5.60 1.28 -1.37
C TYR A 112 5.51 1.68 -2.86
N ILE A 113 4.74 2.72 -3.17
CA ILE A 113 4.61 3.23 -4.54
C ILE A 113 5.94 3.77 -5.06
N ILE A 114 6.63 4.58 -4.27
CA ILE A 114 7.90 5.20 -4.68
C ILE A 114 8.97 4.15 -4.92
N MET A 115 9.12 3.20 -4.03
CA MET A 115 10.12 2.14 -4.15
C MET A 115 9.76 1.08 -5.20
N GLY A 116 8.49 0.96 -5.55
CA GLY A 116 7.99 -0.04 -6.49
C GLY A 116 7.99 -1.48 -5.95
N HIS A 117 8.43 -1.66 -4.71
CA HIS A 117 8.44 -2.96 -4.03
C HIS A 117 8.24 -2.77 -2.52
N TRP A 118 7.83 -3.84 -1.84
CA TRP A 118 7.66 -3.86 -0.40
C TRP A 118 8.95 -4.30 0.29
N ALA A 119 9.53 -3.41 1.10
CA ALA A 119 10.84 -3.62 1.71
C ALA A 119 10.78 -4.00 3.21
N LEU A 120 9.61 -3.95 3.83
CA LEU A 120 9.47 -4.05 5.29
C LEU A 120 9.19 -5.47 5.81
N GLY A 121 9.05 -6.45 4.92
CA GLY A 121 8.79 -7.84 5.29
C GLY A 121 7.32 -8.23 5.38
N ASN A 122 7.06 -9.53 5.53
CA ASN A 122 5.72 -10.09 5.49
C ASN A 122 4.85 -9.69 6.68
N LEU A 123 5.42 -9.67 7.88
CA LEU A 123 4.68 -9.30 9.09
C LEU A 123 4.25 -7.83 9.05
N ALA A 124 5.15 -6.94 8.67
CA ALA A 124 4.83 -5.53 8.51
C ALA A 124 3.78 -5.29 7.42
N CYS A 125 3.82 -6.06 6.33
CA CYS A 125 2.80 -6.04 5.28
C CYS A 125 1.43 -6.41 5.83
N ASP A 126 1.32 -7.52 6.53
CA ASP A 126 0.06 -8.00 7.09
C ASP A 126 -0.50 -7.03 8.14
N LEU A 127 0.35 -6.47 8.99
CA LEU A 127 -0.05 -5.47 9.97
C LEU A 127 -0.51 -4.17 9.32
N TRP A 128 0.21 -3.69 8.31
CA TRP A 128 -0.18 -2.50 7.57
C TRP A 128 -1.53 -2.68 6.88
N LEU A 129 -1.73 -3.80 6.18
CA LEU A 129 -2.99 -4.11 5.52
C LEU A 129 -4.13 -4.21 6.52
N SER A 130 -3.92 -4.87 7.65
CA SER A 130 -4.92 -5.00 8.72
C SER A 130 -5.31 -3.63 9.28
N ILE A 131 -4.35 -2.79 9.62
CA ILE A 131 -4.58 -1.45 10.16
C ILE A 131 -5.32 -0.60 9.13
N ASP A 132 -4.87 -0.61 7.88
CA ASP A 132 -5.46 0.17 6.81
C ASP A 132 -6.93 -0.19 6.57
N TYR A 133 -7.22 -1.47 6.39
CA TYR A 133 -8.58 -1.94 6.11
C TYR A 133 -9.50 -1.80 7.32
N VAL A 134 -9.02 -2.08 8.53
CA VAL A 134 -9.82 -1.89 9.75
C VAL A 134 -10.13 -0.41 9.97
N ALA A 135 -9.15 0.47 9.88
CA ALA A 135 -9.35 1.90 10.08
C ALA A 135 -10.24 2.50 9.00
N SER A 136 -10.06 2.13 7.74
CA SER A 136 -10.87 2.60 6.62
C SER A 136 -12.32 2.12 6.75
N ASN A 137 -12.53 0.87 7.10
CA ASN A 137 -13.87 0.33 7.31
C ASN A 137 -14.55 0.96 8.53
N ALA A 138 -13.81 1.17 9.62
CA ALA A 138 -14.33 1.87 10.81
C ALA A 138 -14.71 3.31 10.48
N SER A 139 -13.92 4.01 9.68
CA SER A 139 -14.22 5.37 9.21
C SER A 139 -15.54 5.40 8.43
N VAL A 140 -15.72 4.49 7.48
CA VAL A 140 -16.96 4.38 6.69
C VAL A 140 -18.14 4.03 7.58
N MET A 141 -17.99 3.10 8.51
CA MET A 141 -19.07 2.73 9.45
C MET A 141 -19.43 3.86 10.38
N ASN A 142 -18.47 4.67 10.82
CA ASN A 142 -18.73 5.87 11.61
C ASN A 142 -19.56 6.88 10.81
N LEU A 143 -19.24 7.10 9.54
CA LEU A 143 -20.02 7.96 8.66
C LEU A 143 -21.44 7.44 8.47
N LEU A 144 -21.60 6.13 8.32
CA LEU A 144 -22.91 5.49 8.21
C LEU A 144 -23.73 5.69 9.47
N VAL A 145 -23.15 5.48 10.64
CA VAL A 145 -23.81 5.72 11.94
C VAL A 145 -24.19 7.17 12.12
N ILE A 146 -23.32 8.10 11.77
CA ILE A 146 -23.60 9.55 11.81
C ILE A 146 -24.79 9.86 10.90
N SER A 147 -24.84 9.30 9.70
CA SER A 147 -25.91 9.51 8.75
C SER A 147 -27.26 9.01 9.27
N PHE A 148 -27.30 7.81 9.85
CA PHE A 148 -28.51 7.28 10.50
C PHE A 148 -28.92 8.12 11.72
N ASP A 149 -27.99 8.52 12.53
CA ASP A 149 -28.24 9.37 13.69
C ASP A 149 -28.89 10.70 13.28
N ARG A 150 -28.36 11.33 12.23
CA ARG A 150 -28.93 12.56 11.67
C ARG A 150 -30.34 12.35 11.10
N TYR A 151 -30.51 11.27 10.34
CA TYR A 151 -31.81 10.93 9.76
C TYR A 151 -32.88 10.79 10.85
N PHE A 152 -32.63 9.97 11.87
CA PHE A 152 -33.58 9.74 12.95
C PHE A 152 -33.78 10.98 13.83
N SER A 153 -32.75 11.81 14.00
CA SER A 153 -32.86 13.07 14.74
C SER A 153 -33.77 14.08 14.07
N ILE A 154 -33.88 14.05 12.74
CA ILE A 154 -34.73 14.93 11.95
C ILE A 154 -36.13 14.36 11.81
N THR A 155 -36.27 13.07 11.51
CA THR A 155 -37.57 12.42 11.27
C THR A 155 -38.35 12.11 12.55
N ARG A 156 -37.65 11.84 13.65
CA ARG A 156 -38.23 11.46 14.94
C ARG A 156 -37.60 12.28 16.08
N PRO A 157 -37.76 13.62 16.07
CA PRO A 157 -36.99 14.46 17.00
C PRO A 157 -37.31 14.25 18.47
N LEU A 158 -38.56 13.97 18.83
CA LEU A 158 -38.96 13.77 20.22
C LEU A 158 -38.61 12.39 20.76
N THR A 159 -38.93 11.33 20.02
CA THR A 159 -38.69 9.96 20.44
C THR A 159 -37.22 9.56 20.38
N TYR A 160 -36.54 9.93 19.31
CA TYR A 160 -35.14 9.51 19.10
C TYR A 160 -34.20 10.27 20.00
N ARG A 161 -34.34 11.60 20.10
CA ARG A 161 -33.47 12.43 20.95
C ARG A 161 -33.60 12.10 22.44
N ALA A 162 -34.77 11.70 22.88
CA ALA A 162 -35.01 11.31 24.28
C ALA A 162 -34.28 10.01 24.64
N LYS A 163 -34.11 9.10 23.68
CA LYS A 163 -33.41 7.81 23.86
C LYS A 163 -31.90 7.91 23.59
N ARG A 164 -31.44 9.01 23.04
CA ARG A 164 -30.08 9.23 22.61
C ARG A 164 -29.19 9.58 23.81
N THR A 165 -28.25 8.69 24.14
CA THR A 165 -27.33 8.88 25.26
C THR A 165 -25.88 8.66 24.81
N THR A 166 -24.94 9.23 25.58
CA THR A 166 -23.50 9.02 25.33
C THR A 166 -23.10 7.56 25.45
N LYS A 167 -23.78 6.80 26.32
CA LYS A 167 -23.56 5.36 26.46
C LYS A 167 -23.93 4.61 25.17
N ARG A 168 -25.06 4.93 24.55
CA ARG A 168 -25.47 4.35 23.26
C ARG A 168 -24.51 4.70 22.16
N ALA A 169 -24.06 5.94 22.11
CA ALA A 169 -23.04 6.38 21.15
C ALA A 169 -21.75 5.57 21.33
N GLY A 170 -21.29 5.40 22.56
CA GLY A 170 -20.11 4.58 22.87
C GLY A 170 -20.25 3.11 22.43
N VAL A 171 -21.43 2.51 22.63
CA VAL A 171 -21.72 1.16 22.17
C VAL A 171 -21.70 1.06 20.64
N MET A 172 -22.32 2.01 19.94
CA MET A 172 -22.33 2.04 18.47
C MET A 172 -20.93 2.21 17.89
N ILE A 173 -20.13 3.08 18.45
CA ILE A 173 -18.73 3.29 18.06
C ILE A 173 -17.91 2.02 18.31
N GLY A 174 -18.04 1.43 19.50
CA GLY A 174 -17.36 0.18 19.85
C GLY A 174 -17.73 -0.95 18.90
N LEU A 175 -19.01 -1.10 18.57
CA LEU A 175 -19.47 -2.10 17.61
C LEU A 175 -18.90 -1.84 16.19
N ALA A 176 -18.84 -0.60 15.75
CA ALA A 176 -18.25 -0.25 14.46
C ALA A 176 -16.78 -0.69 14.37
N TRP A 177 -15.99 -0.41 15.40
CA TRP A 177 -14.59 -0.83 15.46
C TRP A 177 -14.42 -2.34 15.60
N ILE A 178 -15.21 -2.98 16.45
CA ILE A 178 -15.17 -4.45 16.65
C ILE A 178 -15.56 -5.17 15.36
N ILE A 179 -16.63 -4.76 14.70
CA ILE A 179 -17.07 -5.36 13.42
C ILE A 179 -16.00 -5.17 12.35
N SER A 180 -15.43 -3.99 12.24
CA SER A 180 -14.33 -3.71 11.30
C SER A 180 -13.13 -4.60 11.55
N PHE A 181 -12.73 -4.75 12.81
CA PHE A 181 -11.62 -5.62 13.20
C PHE A 181 -11.91 -7.10 12.88
N VAL A 182 -13.07 -7.60 13.26
CA VAL A 182 -13.46 -9.01 13.05
C VAL A 182 -13.59 -9.35 11.57
N LEU A 183 -14.05 -8.40 10.74
CA LEU A 183 -14.18 -8.62 9.30
C LEU A 183 -12.83 -8.72 8.59
N TRP A 184 -11.86 -7.89 8.97
CA TRP A 184 -10.65 -7.71 8.17
C TRP A 184 -9.39 -8.29 8.81
N ALA A 185 -9.15 -8.05 10.10
CA ALA A 185 -7.89 -8.40 10.73
C ALA A 185 -7.62 -9.91 10.76
N PRO A 186 -8.55 -10.79 11.20
CA PRO A 186 -8.31 -12.24 11.16
C PRO A 186 -8.13 -12.77 9.74
N ALA A 187 -8.92 -12.28 8.78
CA ALA A 187 -8.81 -12.69 7.39
C ALA A 187 -7.47 -12.30 6.78
N ILE A 188 -6.97 -11.11 7.04
CA ILE A 188 -5.69 -10.63 6.52
C ILE A 188 -4.52 -11.31 7.22
N LEU A 189 -4.55 -11.39 8.56
CA LEU A 189 -3.43 -11.90 9.35
C LEU A 189 -3.27 -13.41 9.25
N PHE A 190 -4.37 -14.16 9.20
CA PHE A 190 -4.36 -15.61 9.34
C PHE A 190 -4.73 -16.39 8.09
N TRP A 191 -5.06 -15.72 6.98
CA TRP A 191 -5.43 -16.40 5.73
C TRP A 191 -4.35 -17.35 5.23
N GLN A 192 -3.08 -16.93 5.32
CA GLN A 192 -1.94 -17.76 4.93
C GLN A 192 -1.85 -19.07 5.74
N TYR A 193 -2.29 -19.07 6.99
CA TYR A 193 -2.31 -20.25 7.84
C TYR A 193 -3.47 -21.20 7.50
N PHE A 194 -4.63 -20.67 7.12
CA PHE A 194 -5.78 -21.47 6.67
C PHE A 194 -5.49 -22.18 5.35
N VAL A 195 -4.86 -21.51 4.41
CA VAL A 195 -4.48 -22.07 3.10
C VAL A 195 -3.24 -22.92 3.21
N GLY A 196 -2.43 -22.74 4.25
CA GLY A 196 -1.21 -23.51 4.50
C GLY A 196 0.05 -22.93 3.87
N LYS A 197 -0.07 -21.85 3.10
CA LYS A 197 1.07 -21.19 2.47
C LYS A 197 0.78 -19.70 2.21
N ARG A 198 1.85 -18.92 2.14
CA ARG A 198 1.78 -17.52 1.72
C ARG A 198 2.02 -17.43 0.21
N THR A 199 1.05 -16.90 -0.54
CA THR A 199 1.14 -16.72 -1.99
C THR A 199 1.63 -15.34 -2.40
N VAL A 200 1.65 -14.39 -1.46
CA VAL A 200 2.13 -13.03 -1.71
C VAL A 200 3.66 -13.03 -1.79
N PRO A 201 4.26 -12.53 -2.89
CA PRO A 201 5.71 -12.40 -3.00
C PRO A 201 6.31 -11.52 -1.88
N PRO A 202 7.55 -11.76 -1.43
CA PRO A 202 8.17 -10.98 -0.35
C PRO A 202 8.37 -9.50 -0.67
N ASP A 203 8.44 -9.15 -1.94
CA ASP A 203 8.64 -7.78 -2.44
C ASP A 203 7.33 -7.06 -2.78
N GLU A 204 6.20 -7.72 -2.58
CA GLU A 204 4.87 -7.15 -2.80
C GLU A 204 4.04 -7.20 -1.52
N CYS A 205 3.05 -6.33 -1.44
CA CYS A 205 2.13 -6.28 -0.31
C CYS A 205 0.69 -6.08 -0.79
N PHE A 206 -0.10 -7.15 -0.73
CA PHE A 206 -1.52 -7.15 -1.05
C PHE A 206 -2.24 -8.24 -0.25
N ILE A 207 -3.57 -8.16 -0.23
CA ILE A 207 -4.39 -9.16 0.46
C ILE A 207 -4.38 -10.46 -0.34
N GLN A 208 -3.95 -11.54 0.31
CA GLN A 208 -3.78 -12.85 -0.35
C GLN A 208 -5.08 -13.39 -0.96
N PHE A 209 -6.21 -13.24 -0.31
CA PHE A 209 -7.48 -13.75 -0.81
C PHE A 209 -8.15 -12.86 -1.87
N LEU A 210 -7.61 -11.67 -2.15
CA LEU A 210 -8.08 -10.77 -3.19
C LEU A 210 -7.21 -10.80 -4.46
N SER A 211 -6.16 -11.58 -4.44
CA SER A 211 -5.23 -11.71 -5.58
C SER A 211 -5.75 -12.70 -6.64
#